data_16e8a5601dd7c5c73984a01d60424439
#
_entry.id   16e8a5601dd7c5c73984a01d60424439
#
_cell.length_a   1.000
_cell.length_b   1.000
_cell.length_c   1.000
_cell.angle_alpha   90.00
_cell.angle_beta   90.00
_cell.angle_gamma   90.00
#
_symmetry.space_group_name_H-M   'P 1'
#
loop_
_entity.id
_entity.type
_entity.pdbx_description
1 polymer ?
#
loop_
_entity_poly.entity_id
_entity_poly.type
_entity_poly.pdbx_seq_one_letter_code
_entity_poly.pdbx_strand_id
1 'polypeptide(L)'
;MSAMFLFQFAIVLLCILVGARVGGIGLGVFGGLGLAILSFGFGLKPAGLPIDVMFMIMAVVSAAAAMQAAGGLDYMIKIATNILRRNPKHITFIAPAVTWTFTLLAGTGHVAYSVLPVIAEVSRQNGVRPERPMSMAVIASQFAIVASPIAAAVVAVVAYLEPQGIHLGDVLIVTIPSTVLGIFCACLFVNKMGKELKDDPEYQRRLNDPKYAEAFNSTISGKELEISKTAKISVSLFLFGALLVVLMGAMPSLRPVFDGKPMGMAHTIEIIMLSIGALIILTCKPDGTEITKGSVFHAGMRAVIAIFGIAWLGDTLMQAHMEEVKGLVKGLVETAPWTFALALFVLSVLVNSQGATVATLFPLGIALGIPPAILIGVFVAVNGYFFIPNYGPIIASIDFDTTGTTRIGKYIFNHSFMLPGLLSMAFCLGFGLLFANILL
;
A
#
# COMPACT_ATOMS: atom_id res chain seq x y z
N MET A 1 22.32 -16.63 19.27
CA MET A 1 20.93 -17.10 19.05
C MET A 1 20.77 -18.47 19.65
N SER A 2 19.80 -18.64 20.54
CA SER A 2 19.50 -19.97 21.07
C SER A 2 18.88 -20.84 19.95
N ALA A 3 19.11 -22.16 20.03
CA ALA A 3 18.48 -23.08 19.08
C ALA A 3 16.93 -23.01 19.18
N MET A 4 16.43 -22.70 20.38
CA MET A 4 15.00 -22.53 20.65
C MET A 4 14.41 -21.32 19.89
N PHE A 5 15.09 -20.16 19.93
CA PHE A 5 14.68 -18.99 19.15
C PHE A 5 14.63 -19.30 17.66
N LEU A 6 15.68 -19.93 17.12
CA LEU A 6 15.73 -20.27 15.69
C LEU A 6 14.58 -21.20 15.28
N PHE A 7 14.26 -22.17 16.12
CA PHE A 7 13.16 -23.11 15.84
C PHE A 7 11.79 -22.43 15.89
N GLN A 8 11.55 -21.58 16.90
CA GLN A 8 10.30 -20.82 17.02
C GLN A 8 10.18 -19.76 15.90
N PHE A 9 11.29 -19.11 15.53
CA PHE A 9 11.33 -18.19 14.38
C PHE A 9 11.03 -18.90 13.06
N ALA A 10 11.54 -20.14 12.89
CA ALA A 10 11.21 -20.95 11.70
C ALA A 10 9.70 -21.28 11.64
N ILE A 11 9.05 -21.54 12.77
CA ILE A 11 7.59 -21.71 12.84
C ILE A 11 6.87 -20.44 12.37
N VAL A 12 7.29 -19.27 12.87
CA VAL A 12 6.71 -17.98 12.44
C VAL A 12 6.87 -17.78 10.94
N LEU A 13 8.06 -18.00 10.40
CA LEU A 13 8.31 -17.90 8.96
C LEU A 13 7.46 -18.88 8.16
N LEU A 14 7.34 -20.11 8.62
CA LEU A 14 6.50 -21.13 7.95
C LEU A 14 5.03 -20.70 7.93
N CYS A 15 4.49 -20.19 9.04
CA CYS A 15 3.12 -19.68 9.11
C CYS A 15 2.90 -18.49 8.17
N ILE A 16 3.87 -17.55 8.09
CA ILE A 16 3.83 -16.43 7.15
C ILE A 16 3.83 -16.96 5.70
N LEU A 17 4.73 -17.86 5.34
CA LEU A 17 4.86 -18.39 3.98
C LEU A 17 3.60 -19.14 3.55
N VAL A 18 3.09 -20.04 4.40
CA VAL A 18 1.87 -20.82 4.12
C VAL A 18 0.66 -19.86 4.04
N GLY A 19 0.52 -18.94 4.99
CA GLY A 19 -0.56 -17.95 5.01
C GLY A 19 -0.56 -17.05 3.77
N ALA A 20 0.62 -16.59 3.34
CA ALA A 20 0.78 -15.80 2.11
C ALA A 20 0.42 -16.62 0.86
N ARG A 21 0.80 -17.90 0.81
CA ARG A 21 0.48 -18.79 -0.31
C ARG A 21 -1.01 -19.10 -0.42
N VAL A 22 -1.70 -19.26 0.70
CA VAL A 22 -3.16 -19.45 0.74
C VAL A 22 -3.89 -18.17 0.28
N GLY A 23 -3.35 -16.99 0.59
CA GLY A 23 -3.94 -15.71 0.23
C GLY A 23 -5.20 -15.38 1.05
N GLY A 24 -5.92 -14.34 0.64
CA GLY A 24 -7.15 -13.91 1.33
C GLY A 24 -6.92 -13.58 2.81
N ILE A 25 -7.59 -14.29 3.71
CA ILE A 25 -7.41 -14.19 5.17
C ILE A 25 -6.32 -15.14 5.70
N GLY A 26 -5.66 -15.90 4.80
CA GLY A 26 -4.69 -16.93 5.17
C GLY A 26 -3.61 -16.43 6.11
N LEU A 27 -3.02 -15.25 5.85
CA LEU A 27 -2.00 -14.66 6.72
C LEU A 27 -2.46 -14.58 8.18
N GLY A 28 -3.66 -14.07 8.43
CA GLY A 28 -4.19 -13.93 9.78
C GLY A 28 -4.47 -15.28 10.46
N VAL A 29 -5.12 -16.20 9.73
CA VAL A 29 -5.51 -17.50 10.28
C VAL A 29 -4.28 -18.36 10.58
N PHE A 30 -3.30 -18.41 9.68
CA PHE A 30 -2.04 -19.11 9.94
C PHE A 30 -1.17 -18.41 11.00
N GLY A 31 -1.29 -17.07 11.14
CA GLY A 31 -0.72 -16.35 12.27
C GLY A 31 -1.29 -16.84 13.59
N GLY A 32 -2.62 -17.00 13.69
CA GLY A 32 -3.30 -17.59 14.84
C GLY A 32 -2.87 -19.02 15.15
N LEU A 33 -2.69 -19.86 14.12
CA LEU A 33 -2.15 -21.21 14.28
C LEU A 33 -0.73 -21.19 14.84
N GLY A 34 0.15 -20.35 14.28
CA GLY A 34 1.50 -20.18 14.78
C GLY A 34 1.52 -19.72 16.25
N LEU A 35 0.65 -18.77 16.60
CA LEU A 35 0.50 -18.31 17.97
C LEU A 35 0.05 -19.45 18.90
N ALA A 36 -0.89 -20.28 18.47
CA ALA A 36 -1.32 -21.45 19.26
C ALA A 36 -0.15 -22.40 19.51
N ILE A 37 0.67 -22.67 18.49
CA ILE A 37 1.88 -23.50 18.64
C ILE A 37 2.85 -22.87 19.64
N LEU A 38 3.15 -21.56 19.50
CA LEU A 38 4.08 -20.87 20.41
C LEU A 38 3.56 -20.82 21.84
N SER A 39 2.27 -20.53 22.03
CA SER A 39 1.70 -20.37 23.38
C SER A 39 1.38 -21.69 24.06
N PHE A 40 0.68 -22.61 23.38
CA PHE A 40 0.29 -23.88 23.98
C PHE A 40 1.39 -24.95 23.90
N GLY A 41 2.21 -24.94 22.85
CA GLY A 41 3.30 -25.89 22.66
C GLY A 41 4.58 -25.50 23.40
N PHE A 42 4.95 -24.21 23.36
CA PHE A 42 6.20 -23.71 23.95
C PHE A 42 6.01 -22.86 25.21
N GLY A 43 4.77 -22.58 25.62
CA GLY A 43 4.49 -21.83 26.82
C GLY A 43 4.81 -20.33 26.72
N LEU A 44 4.94 -19.77 25.51
CA LEU A 44 5.16 -18.34 25.35
C LEU A 44 3.90 -17.56 25.75
N LYS A 45 4.08 -16.52 26.57
CA LYS A 45 3.00 -15.62 26.95
C LYS A 45 2.58 -14.79 25.71
N PRO A 46 1.30 -14.84 25.30
CA PRO A 46 0.82 -14.01 24.19
C PRO A 46 1.05 -12.51 24.46
N ALA A 47 1.52 -11.80 23.46
CA ALA A 47 1.66 -10.34 23.49
C ALA A 47 0.30 -9.63 23.52
N GLY A 48 0.29 -8.31 23.72
CA GLY A 48 -0.89 -7.47 23.55
C GLY A 48 -1.34 -7.42 22.09
N LEU A 49 -2.66 -7.36 21.89
CA LEU A 49 -3.23 -7.16 20.55
C LEU A 49 -3.12 -5.69 20.13
N PRO A 50 -2.84 -5.40 18.83
CA PRO A 50 -2.85 -4.03 18.30
C PRO A 50 -4.30 -3.58 18.01
N ILE A 51 -5.14 -3.49 19.06
CA ILE A 51 -6.59 -3.25 18.95
C ILE A 51 -6.88 -1.91 18.28
N ASP A 52 -6.20 -0.85 18.71
CA ASP A 52 -6.41 0.52 18.17
C ASP A 52 -6.13 0.55 16.67
N VAL A 53 -5.03 -0.07 16.21
CA VAL A 53 -4.71 -0.16 14.80
C VAL A 53 -5.83 -0.86 14.01
N MET A 54 -6.37 -1.95 14.55
CA MET A 54 -7.44 -2.71 13.90
C MET A 54 -8.73 -1.89 13.81
N PHE A 55 -9.12 -1.19 14.86
CA PHE A 55 -10.34 -0.37 14.88
C PHE A 55 -10.21 0.87 14.00
N MET A 56 -9.08 1.55 14.01
CA MET A 56 -8.82 2.66 13.06
C MET A 56 -8.99 2.20 11.61
N ILE A 57 -8.39 1.06 11.23
CA ILE A 57 -8.53 0.53 9.88
C ILE A 57 -9.99 0.20 9.56
N MET A 58 -10.72 -0.43 10.47
CA MET A 58 -12.14 -0.74 10.27
C MET A 58 -12.99 0.52 10.06
N ALA A 59 -12.74 1.59 10.83
CA ALA A 59 -13.44 2.85 10.67
C ALA A 59 -13.20 3.49 9.31
N VAL A 60 -11.94 3.59 8.89
CA VAL A 60 -11.56 4.12 7.57
C VAL A 60 -12.17 3.30 6.43
N VAL A 61 -12.05 1.97 6.53
CA VAL A 61 -12.58 1.04 5.51
C VAL A 61 -14.10 1.14 5.41
N SER A 62 -14.81 1.33 6.52
CA SER A 62 -16.27 1.50 6.50
C SER A 62 -16.69 2.75 5.72
N ALA A 63 -16.02 3.89 5.93
CA ALA A 63 -16.27 5.11 5.17
C ALA A 63 -15.92 4.96 3.68
N ALA A 64 -14.76 4.38 3.39
CA ALA A 64 -14.30 4.17 2.01
C ALA A 64 -15.19 3.19 1.24
N ALA A 65 -15.68 2.14 1.89
CA ALA A 65 -16.62 1.19 1.31
C ALA A 65 -17.99 1.82 1.05
N ALA A 66 -18.47 2.67 1.95
CA ALA A 66 -19.70 3.44 1.73
C ALA A 66 -19.56 4.41 0.54
N MET A 67 -18.40 5.07 0.41
CA MET A 67 -18.07 5.90 -0.76
C MET A 67 -18.05 5.06 -2.04
N GLN A 68 -17.44 3.88 -2.03
CA GLN A 68 -17.42 2.96 -3.18
C GLN A 68 -18.83 2.55 -3.58
N ALA A 69 -19.67 2.09 -2.64
CA ALA A 69 -21.03 1.67 -2.89
C ALA A 69 -21.93 2.82 -3.42
N ALA A 70 -21.64 4.07 -3.06
CA ALA A 70 -22.30 5.26 -3.60
C ALA A 70 -21.83 5.67 -5.02
N GLY A 71 -20.93 4.88 -5.66
CA GLY A 71 -20.38 5.14 -6.99
C GLY A 71 -19.19 6.12 -7.00
N GLY A 72 -18.65 6.46 -5.83
CA GLY A 72 -17.54 7.42 -5.73
C GLY A 72 -16.28 6.96 -6.45
N LEU A 73 -16.00 5.65 -6.44
CA LEU A 73 -14.86 5.09 -7.15
C LEU A 73 -14.99 5.28 -8.68
N ASP A 74 -16.20 5.09 -9.24
CA ASP A 74 -16.47 5.30 -10.67
C ASP A 74 -16.24 6.77 -11.08
N TYR A 75 -16.59 7.70 -10.21
CA TYR A 75 -16.31 9.12 -10.43
C TYR A 75 -14.81 9.41 -10.48
N MET A 76 -14.04 8.83 -9.56
CA MET A 76 -12.58 8.97 -9.58
C MET A 76 -11.97 8.37 -10.86
N ILE A 77 -12.46 7.20 -11.30
CA ILE A 77 -12.03 6.55 -12.56
C ILE A 77 -12.30 7.45 -13.77
N LYS A 78 -13.47 8.08 -13.84
CA LYS A 78 -13.80 9.02 -14.94
C LYS A 78 -12.82 10.20 -14.98
N ILE A 79 -12.47 10.76 -13.84
CA ILE A 79 -11.47 11.85 -13.74
C ILE A 79 -10.12 11.35 -14.27
N ALA A 80 -9.64 10.18 -13.81
CA ALA A 80 -8.39 9.58 -14.26
C ALA A 80 -8.35 9.41 -15.77
N THR A 81 -9.40 8.79 -16.32
CA THR A 81 -9.54 8.55 -17.75
C THR A 81 -9.43 9.84 -18.57
N ASN A 82 -10.10 10.90 -18.12
CA ASN A 82 -10.06 12.20 -18.79
C ASN A 82 -8.64 12.80 -18.76
N ILE A 83 -7.93 12.70 -17.64
CA ILE A 83 -6.56 13.22 -17.53
C ILE A 83 -5.60 12.45 -18.45
N LEU A 84 -5.68 11.11 -18.45
CA LEU A 84 -4.83 10.25 -19.27
C LEU A 84 -5.02 10.49 -20.77
N ARG A 85 -6.27 10.60 -21.21
CA ARG A 85 -6.61 10.83 -22.63
C ARG A 85 -6.20 12.21 -23.14
N ARG A 86 -6.09 13.21 -22.28
CA ARG A 86 -5.68 14.57 -22.68
C ARG A 86 -4.18 14.72 -22.97
N ASN A 87 -3.35 13.88 -22.37
CA ASN A 87 -1.89 14.00 -22.43
C ASN A 87 -1.18 12.67 -22.75
N PRO A 88 -1.51 12.01 -23.86
CA PRO A 88 -1.07 10.65 -24.13
C PRO A 88 0.45 10.53 -24.33
N LYS A 89 1.11 11.56 -24.88
CA LYS A 89 2.57 11.55 -25.13
C LYS A 89 3.41 11.49 -23.84
N HIS A 90 2.87 11.98 -22.73
CA HIS A 90 3.55 12.00 -21.43
C HIS A 90 2.99 10.95 -20.47
N ILE A 91 2.35 9.92 -20.99
CA ILE A 91 1.61 8.94 -20.19
C ILE A 91 2.51 8.19 -19.21
N THR A 92 3.82 8.02 -19.50
CA THR A 92 4.80 7.41 -18.58
C THR A 92 4.95 8.19 -17.26
N PHE A 93 4.67 9.50 -17.26
CA PHE A 93 4.70 10.37 -16.08
C PHE A 93 3.31 10.60 -15.51
N ILE A 94 2.30 10.76 -16.37
CA ILE A 94 0.94 11.09 -15.94
C ILE A 94 0.23 9.89 -15.34
N ALA A 95 0.43 8.68 -15.88
CA ALA A 95 -0.19 7.47 -15.35
C ALA A 95 0.22 7.20 -13.89
N PRO A 96 1.51 7.17 -13.53
CA PRO A 96 1.91 7.03 -12.13
C PRO A 96 1.45 8.20 -11.25
N ALA A 97 1.44 9.44 -11.73
CA ALA A 97 0.94 10.57 -10.96
C ALA A 97 -0.56 10.42 -10.64
N VAL A 98 -1.36 9.98 -11.61
CA VAL A 98 -2.80 9.71 -11.42
C VAL A 98 -3.02 8.58 -10.43
N THR A 99 -2.35 7.44 -10.60
CA THR A 99 -2.53 6.28 -9.71
C THR A 99 -2.01 6.57 -8.31
N TRP A 100 -0.90 7.30 -8.17
CA TRP A 100 -0.38 7.77 -6.89
C TRP A 100 -1.39 8.66 -6.17
N THR A 101 -1.90 9.70 -6.85
CA THR A 101 -2.87 10.63 -6.27
C THR A 101 -4.15 9.91 -5.85
N PHE A 102 -4.64 8.99 -6.66
CA PHE A 102 -5.86 8.26 -6.35
C PHE A 102 -5.68 7.32 -5.16
N THR A 103 -4.54 6.66 -5.07
CA THR A 103 -4.22 5.82 -3.91
C THR A 103 -4.04 6.65 -2.65
N LEU A 104 -3.37 7.81 -2.75
CA LEU A 104 -3.27 8.77 -1.65
C LEU A 104 -4.66 9.13 -1.08
N LEU A 105 -5.60 9.45 -1.99
CA LEU A 105 -6.95 9.88 -1.64
C LEU A 105 -7.86 8.73 -1.20
N ALA A 106 -7.69 7.53 -1.73
CA ALA A 106 -8.52 6.36 -1.43
C ALA A 106 -7.98 5.48 -0.29
N GLY A 107 -6.72 5.66 0.10
CA GLY A 107 -6.06 4.84 1.13
C GLY A 107 -5.76 3.39 0.69
N THR A 108 -5.95 3.07 -0.60
CA THR A 108 -5.77 1.71 -1.12
C THR A 108 -5.24 1.70 -2.55
N GLY A 109 -4.26 0.82 -2.83
CA GLY A 109 -3.70 0.64 -4.17
C GLY A 109 -4.62 -0.09 -5.17
N HIS A 110 -5.75 -0.60 -4.72
CA HIS A 110 -6.69 -1.31 -5.61
C HIS A 110 -7.36 -0.39 -6.65
N VAL A 111 -7.34 0.91 -6.45
CA VAL A 111 -7.79 1.90 -7.42
C VAL A 111 -7.06 1.76 -8.76
N ALA A 112 -5.82 1.30 -8.75
CA ALA A 112 -5.03 1.08 -9.96
C ALA A 112 -5.70 0.11 -10.95
N TYR A 113 -6.36 -0.96 -10.47
CA TYR A 113 -7.05 -1.93 -11.35
C TYR A 113 -8.00 -1.29 -12.35
N SER A 114 -8.72 -0.26 -11.91
CA SER A 114 -9.74 0.40 -12.73
C SER A 114 -9.15 1.34 -13.79
N VAL A 115 -7.90 1.77 -13.59
CA VAL A 115 -7.22 2.74 -14.47
C VAL A 115 -6.25 2.04 -15.43
N LEU A 116 -5.72 0.88 -15.05
CA LEU A 116 -4.74 0.13 -15.84
C LEU A 116 -5.20 -0.20 -17.28
N PRO A 117 -6.44 -0.66 -17.53
CA PRO A 117 -6.91 -0.90 -18.89
C PRO A 117 -6.86 0.36 -19.77
N VAL A 118 -7.21 1.51 -19.20
CA VAL A 118 -7.17 2.81 -19.90
C VAL A 118 -5.72 3.21 -20.20
N ILE A 119 -4.80 3.01 -19.25
CA ILE A 119 -3.38 3.29 -19.45
C ILE A 119 -2.83 2.43 -20.59
N ALA A 120 -3.14 1.13 -20.61
CA ALA A 120 -2.69 0.22 -21.65
C ALA A 120 -3.21 0.66 -23.03
N GLU A 121 -4.49 0.97 -23.15
CA GLU A 121 -5.12 1.38 -24.39
C GLU A 121 -4.59 2.71 -24.91
N VAL A 122 -4.58 3.75 -24.07
CA VAL A 122 -4.09 5.07 -24.44
C VAL A 122 -2.62 5.00 -24.87
N SER A 123 -1.80 4.21 -24.20
CA SER A 123 -0.41 4.00 -24.55
C SER A 123 -0.28 3.36 -25.93
N ARG A 124 -0.99 2.25 -26.16
CA ARG A 124 -0.99 1.54 -27.44
C ARG A 124 -1.43 2.44 -28.60
N GLN A 125 -2.55 3.15 -28.46
CA GLN A 125 -3.11 4.03 -29.49
C GLN A 125 -2.17 5.17 -29.88
N ASN A 126 -1.31 5.61 -28.97
CA ASN A 126 -0.37 6.70 -29.20
C ASN A 126 1.06 6.23 -29.44
N GLY A 127 1.27 4.93 -29.70
CA GLY A 127 2.57 4.35 -30.02
C GLY A 127 3.56 4.32 -28.85
N VAL A 128 3.10 4.57 -27.63
CA VAL A 128 3.92 4.46 -26.41
C VAL A 128 3.93 3.00 -25.96
N ARG A 129 5.11 2.47 -25.62
CA ARG A 129 5.27 1.13 -25.07
C ARG A 129 4.52 1.00 -23.73
N PRO A 130 3.44 0.18 -23.63
CA PRO A 130 2.62 0.10 -22.42
C PRO A 130 3.38 -0.34 -21.17
N GLU A 131 4.42 -1.17 -21.32
CA GLU A 131 5.27 -1.61 -20.20
C GLU A 131 5.75 -0.44 -19.33
N ARG A 132 6.10 0.71 -19.92
CA ARG A 132 6.63 1.89 -19.23
C ARG A 132 5.59 2.51 -18.28
N PRO A 133 4.45 3.04 -18.77
CA PRO A 133 3.44 3.64 -17.92
C PRO A 133 2.70 2.63 -17.04
N MET A 134 2.51 1.38 -17.49
CA MET A 134 1.83 0.35 -16.71
C MET A 134 2.63 -0.06 -15.47
N SER A 135 3.93 -0.34 -15.65
CA SER A 135 4.77 -0.69 -14.51
C SER A 135 4.88 0.45 -13.50
N MET A 136 5.11 1.68 -13.99
CA MET A 136 5.19 2.85 -13.12
C MET A 136 3.87 3.17 -12.41
N ALA A 137 2.72 2.99 -13.08
CA ALA A 137 1.41 3.22 -12.47
C ALA A 137 1.14 2.25 -11.32
N VAL A 138 1.49 0.96 -11.49
CA VAL A 138 1.37 -0.04 -10.40
C VAL A 138 2.30 0.31 -9.25
N ILE A 139 3.57 0.56 -9.53
CA ILE A 139 4.55 0.90 -8.49
C ILE A 139 4.11 2.17 -7.75
N ALA A 140 3.75 3.24 -8.47
CA ALA A 140 3.34 4.50 -7.87
C ALA A 140 2.09 4.35 -6.98
N SER A 141 1.09 3.58 -7.42
CA SER A 141 -0.11 3.35 -6.62
C SER A 141 0.21 2.68 -5.29
N GLN A 142 1.17 1.79 -5.27
CA GLN A 142 1.53 1.11 -4.04
C GLN A 142 2.40 1.98 -3.13
N PHE A 143 3.38 2.70 -3.70
CA PHE A 143 4.21 3.62 -2.93
C PHE A 143 3.39 4.77 -2.34
N ALA A 144 2.27 5.16 -2.93
CA ALA A 144 1.34 6.14 -2.37
C ALA A 144 0.67 5.69 -1.07
N ILE A 145 0.60 4.39 -0.78
CA ILE A 145 0.01 3.87 0.46
C ILE A 145 0.76 4.40 1.68
N VAL A 146 2.09 4.49 1.64
CA VAL A 146 2.88 5.03 2.76
C VAL A 146 2.80 6.55 2.89
N ALA A 147 2.20 7.23 1.92
CA ALA A 147 1.95 8.67 1.93
C ALA A 147 0.47 9.00 2.23
N SER A 148 -0.43 8.02 2.25
CA SER A 148 -1.86 8.24 2.44
C SER A 148 -2.23 8.31 3.92
N PRO A 149 -2.82 9.43 4.39
CA PRO A 149 -3.15 9.62 5.82
C PRO A 149 -4.18 8.62 6.34
N ILE A 150 -4.91 7.97 5.45
CA ILE A 150 -6.00 7.04 5.74
C ILE A 150 -5.65 5.58 5.39
N ALA A 151 -4.43 5.32 4.92
CA ALA A 151 -4.00 3.96 4.64
C ALA A 151 -3.64 3.20 5.92
N ALA A 152 -3.99 1.91 5.97
CA ALA A 152 -3.74 1.05 7.11
C ALA A 152 -2.27 1.07 7.60
N ALA A 153 -1.32 1.16 6.68
CA ALA A 153 0.10 1.21 7.02
C ALA A 153 0.50 2.50 7.74
N VAL A 154 0.01 3.67 7.27
CA VAL A 154 0.29 4.97 7.89
C VAL A 154 -0.39 5.07 9.25
N VAL A 155 -1.65 4.62 9.34
CA VAL A 155 -2.40 4.55 10.60
C VAL A 155 -1.64 3.72 11.63
N ALA A 156 -1.11 2.57 11.25
CA ALA A 156 -0.29 1.73 12.12
C ALA A 156 1.01 2.41 12.56
N VAL A 157 1.74 3.07 11.64
CA VAL A 157 2.96 3.81 11.97
C VAL A 157 2.69 4.90 12.98
N VAL A 158 1.63 5.69 12.78
CA VAL A 158 1.24 6.77 13.71
C VAL A 158 0.91 6.20 15.08
N ALA A 159 0.12 5.11 15.16
CA ALA A 159 -0.23 4.47 16.43
C ALA A 159 1.01 4.02 17.23
N TYR A 160 2.02 3.49 16.55
CA TYR A 160 3.24 3.04 17.21
C TYR A 160 4.20 4.19 17.59
N LEU A 161 4.22 5.28 16.84
CA LEU A 161 5.17 6.38 17.05
C LEU A 161 4.59 7.58 17.81
N GLU A 162 3.26 7.72 17.92
CA GLU A 162 2.62 8.81 18.68
C GLU A 162 3.08 8.85 20.16
N PRO A 163 3.29 7.72 20.87
CA PRO A 163 3.85 7.73 22.20
C PRO A 163 5.28 8.29 22.31
N GLN A 164 6.01 8.37 21.16
CA GLN A 164 7.35 8.96 21.05
C GLN A 164 7.33 10.41 20.54
N GLY A 165 6.14 11.03 20.47
CA GLY A 165 5.95 12.42 20.06
C GLY A 165 5.88 12.63 18.55
N ILE A 166 5.79 11.56 17.75
CA ILE A 166 5.63 11.65 16.29
C ILE A 166 4.14 11.67 15.96
N HIS A 167 3.74 12.64 15.17
CA HIS A 167 2.36 12.82 14.72
C HIS A 167 2.19 12.49 13.24
N LEU A 168 0.94 12.39 12.79
CA LEU A 168 0.63 12.11 11.39
C LEU A 168 1.29 13.14 10.43
N GLY A 169 1.33 14.42 10.82
CA GLY A 169 1.99 15.46 10.04
C GLY A 169 3.46 15.17 9.77
N ASP A 170 4.19 14.67 10.78
CA ASP A 170 5.60 14.34 10.70
C ASP A 170 5.86 13.17 9.74
N VAL A 171 4.98 12.18 9.75
CA VAL A 171 5.04 11.08 8.79
C VAL A 171 4.79 11.58 7.37
N LEU A 172 3.76 12.38 7.16
CA LEU A 172 3.35 12.84 5.83
C LEU A 172 4.33 13.83 5.20
N ILE A 173 4.93 14.73 6.00
CA ILE A 173 5.92 15.70 5.49
C ILE A 173 7.17 15.03 4.94
N VAL A 174 7.48 13.82 5.40
CA VAL A 174 8.58 12.99 4.88
C VAL A 174 8.10 12.11 3.72
N THR A 175 7.00 11.39 3.89
CA THR A 175 6.60 10.34 2.94
C THR A 175 5.98 10.87 1.64
N ILE A 176 5.25 11.99 1.69
CA ILE A 176 4.67 12.58 0.47
C ILE A 176 5.76 13.05 -0.48
N PRO A 177 6.67 13.95 -0.10
CA PRO A 177 7.69 14.44 -1.03
C PRO A 177 8.68 13.33 -1.44
N SER A 178 9.04 12.41 -0.54
CA SER A 178 9.96 11.33 -0.88
C SER A 178 9.39 10.38 -1.94
N THR A 179 8.11 10.02 -1.84
CA THR A 179 7.47 9.14 -2.82
C THR A 179 7.20 9.86 -4.14
N VAL A 180 6.77 11.13 -4.13
CA VAL A 180 6.54 11.91 -5.35
C VAL A 180 7.85 12.09 -6.13
N LEU A 181 8.90 12.56 -5.46
CA LEU A 181 10.19 12.80 -6.11
C LEU A 181 10.86 11.49 -6.53
N GLY A 182 10.79 10.46 -5.69
CA GLY A 182 11.38 9.16 -5.99
C GLY A 182 10.74 8.49 -7.19
N ILE A 183 9.41 8.50 -7.29
CA ILE A 183 8.67 7.99 -8.44
C ILE A 183 8.98 8.82 -9.69
N PHE A 184 9.01 10.16 -9.57
CA PHE A 184 9.36 11.01 -10.69
C PHE A 184 10.75 10.72 -11.23
N CYS A 185 11.76 10.57 -10.35
CA CYS A 185 13.11 10.19 -10.74
C CYS A 185 13.14 8.82 -11.43
N ALA A 186 12.42 7.83 -10.91
CA ALA A 186 12.31 6.52 -11.53
C ALA A 186 11.69 6.60 -12.94
N CYS A 187 10.65 7.43 -13.13
CA CYS A 187 10.02 7.65 -14.43
C CYS A 187 11.00 8.18 -15.50
N LEU A 188 11.99 9.00 -15.12
CA LEU A 188 13.01 9.51 -16.05
C LEU A 188 13.83 8.38 -16.68
N PHE A 189 14.11 7.33 -15.91
CA PHE A 189 14.82 6.14 -16.41
C PHE A 189 13.87 5.20 -17.16
N VAL A 190 12.70 4.90 -16.57
CA VAL A 190 11.74 3.96 -17.14
C VAL A 190 11.17 4.46 -18.48
N ASN A 191 11.05 5.76 -18.68
CA ASN A 191 10.61 6.33 -19.94
C ASN A 191 11.51 5.94 -21.14
N LYS A 192 12.75 5.54 -20.88
CA LYS A 192 13.71 5.05 -21.88
C LYS A 192 13.84 3.51 -21.90
N MET A 193 13.06 2.80 -21.09
CA MET A 193 13.16 1.35 -20.95
C MET A 193 12.60 0.63 -22.19
N GLY A 194 13.31 -0.39 -22.65
CA GLY A 194 12.90 -1.24 -23.78
C GLY A 194 12.93 -0.50 -25.14
N LYS A 195 12.57 -1.22 -26.19
CA LYS A 195 12.44 -0.67 -27.54
C LYS A 195 11.17 0.17 -27.67
N GLU A 196 11.11 1.05 -28.66
CA GLU A 196 9.86 1.71 -29.02
C GLU A 196 8.79 0.67 -29.44
N LEU A 197 7.51 0.98 -29.22
CA LEU A 197 6.44 0.00 -29.44
C LEU A 197 6.45 -0.56 -30.87
N LYS A 198 6.65 0.30 -31.86
CA LYS A 198 6.73 -0.08 -33.28
C LYS A 198 7.87 -1.04 -33.60
N ASP A 199 8.95 -1.02 -32.80
CA ASP A 199 10.17 -1.82 -33.02
C ASP A 199 10.20 -3.05 -32.07
N ASP A 200 9.15 -3.27 -31.27
CA ASP A 200 9.07 -4.41 -30.35
C ASP A 200 8.68 -5.70 -31.10
N PRO A 201 9.49 -6.76 -31.04
CA PRO A 201 9.24 -7.99 -31.79
C PRO A 201 7.95 -8.72 -31.37
N GLU A 202 7.59 -8.68 -30.07
CA GLU A 202 6.39 -9.34 -29.57
C GLU A 202 5.13 -8.59 -30.02
N TYR A 203 5.16 -7.26 -30.00
CA TYR A 203 4.07 -6.45 -30.52
C TYR A 203 3.86 -6.69 -32.02
N GLN A 204 4.95 -6.72 -32.81
CA GLN A 204 4.88 -7.00 -34.25
C GLN A 204 4.35 -8.42 -34.53
N ARG A 205 4.73 -9.39 -33.74
CA ARG A 205 4.20 -10.75 -33.81
C ARG A 205 2.69 -10.76 -33.56
N ARG A 206 2.23 -10.09 -32.51
CA ARG A 206 0.80 -10.03 -32.14
C ARG A 206 -0.04 -9.27 -33.17
N LEU A 207 0.48 -8.22 -33.78
CA LEU A 207 -0.21 -7.48 -34.85
C LEU A 207 -0.57 -8.37 -36.04
N ASN A 208 0.29 -9.36 -36.34
CA ASN A 208 0.11 -10.26 -37.48
C ASN A 208 -0.64 -11.56 -37.09
N ASP A 209 -1.02 -11.74 -35.85
CA ASP A 209 -1.71 -12.94 -35.35
C ASP A 209 -3.23 -12.68 -35.24
N PRO A 210 -4.08 -13.40 -36.01
CA PRO A 210 -5.53 -13.23 -35.99
C PRO A 210 -6.16 -13.35 -34.60
N LYS A 211 -5.51 -14.07 -33.70
CA LYS A 211 -5.99 -14.24 -32.31
C LYS A 211 -6.09 -12.92 -31.55
N TYR A 212 -5.27 -11.95 -31.90
CA TYR A 212 -5.24 -10.62 -31.25
C TYR A 212 -6.02 -9.55 -32.03
N ALA A 213 -6.53 -9.86 -33.22
CA ALA A 213 -7.20 -8.89 -34.10
C ALA A 213 -8.40 -8.22 -33.40
N GLU A 214 -9.22 -8.98 -32.70
CA GLU A 214 -10.36 -8.42 -31.94
C GLU A 214 -9.89 -7.48 -30.82
N ALA A 215 -8.84 -7.86 -30.08
CA ALA A 215 -8.30 -7.06 -28.99
C ALA A 215 -7.68 -5.73 -29.48
N PHE A 216 -7.12 -5.72 -30.71
CA PHE A 216 -6.60 -4.50 -31.31
C PHE A 216 -7.67 -3.61 -31.92
N ASN A 217 -8.77 -4.21 -32.40
CA ASN A 217 -9.90 -3.50 -32.99
C ASN A 217 -10.95 -3.08 -31.93
N SER A 218 -10.99 -3.76 -30.79
CA SER A 218 -11.81 -3.32 -29.66
C SER A 218 -11.23 -2.05 -29.08
N THR A 219 -11.80 -0.92 -29.45
CA THR A 219 -11.66 0.27 -28.64
C THR A 219 -12.38 -0.03 -27.33
N ILE A 220 -11.73 0.10 -26.18
CA ILE A 220 -12.46 0.19 -24.92
C ILE A 220 -13.30 1.47 -25.07
N SER A 221 -14.46 1.31 -25.70
CA SER A 221 -15.50 2.31 -25.65
C SER A 221 -15.74 2.51 -24.16
N GLY A 222 -15.14 3.55 -23.60
CA GLY A 222 -15.56 3.97 -22.29
C GLY A 222 -17.07 4.13 -22.41
N LYS A 223 -17.85 3.13 -21.92
CA LYS A 223 -19.23 3.42 -21.55
C LYS A 223 -19.10 4.73 -20.81
N GLU A 224 -19.72 5.78 -21.34
CA GLU A 224 -19.78 7.03 -20.58
C GLU A 224 -20.38 6.65 -19.25
N LEU A 225 -19.53 6.50 -18.24
CA LEU A 225 -19.98 6.26 -16.88
C LEU A 225 -20.84 7.48 -16.52
N GLU A 226 -22.16 7.30 -16.53
CA GLU A 226 -23.07 8.32 -16.03
C GLU A 226 -22.81 8.47 -14.55
N ILE A 227 -22.12 9.55 -14.20
CA ILE A 227 -21.76 9.83 -12.82
C ILE A 227 -22.95 10.47 -12.12
N SER A 228 -23.49 9.76 -11.16
CA SER A 228 -24.58 10.24 -10.32
C SER A 228 -24.11 11.44 -9.45
N LYS A 229 -25.07 12.26 -9.01
CA LYS A 229 -24.79 13.32 -8.03
C LYS A 229 -24.30 12.72 -6.71
N THR A 230 -24.81 11.57 -6.31
CA THR A 230 -24.42 10.84 -5.10
C THR A 230 -22.96 10.40 -5.14
N ALA A 231 -22.44 9.96 -6.29
CA ALA A 231 -21.03 9.63 -6.47
C ALA A 231 -20.10 10.82 -6.17
N LYS A 232 -20.44 12.01 -6.65
CA LYS A 232 -19.67 13.23 -6.37
C LYS A 232 -19.75 13.63 -4.91
N ILE A 233 -20.94 13.58 -4.30
CA ILE A 233 -21.15 13.91 -2.89
C ILE A 233 -20.38 12.95 -2.01
N SER A 234 -20.41 11.64 -2.27
CA SER A 234 -19.71 10.64 -1.48
C SER A 234 -18.19 10.84 -1.48
N VAL A 235 -17.60 11.15 -2.65
CA VAL A 235 -16.17 11.49 -2.74
C VAL A 235 -15.84 12.77 -1.98
N SER A 236 -16.68 13.82 -2.13
CA SER A 236 -16.45 15.09 -1.43
C SER A 236 -16.49 14.92 0.09
N LEU A 237 -17.46 14.17 0.62
CA LEU A 237 -17.56 13.88 2.05
C LEU A 237 -16.37 13.05 2.54
N PHE A 238 -15.96 12.03 1.78
CA PHE A 238 -14.82 11.20 2.14
C PHE A 238 -13.51 12.01 2.19
N LEU A 239 -13.26 12.85 1.17
CA LEU A 239 -12.09 13.72 1.13
C LEU A 239 -12.13 14.78 2.23
N PHE A 240 -13.30 15.30 2.59
CA PHE A 240 -13.46 16.18 3.73
C PHE A 240 -13.08 15.49 5.05
N GLY A 241 -13.51 14.26 5.26
CA GLY A 241 -13.10 13.45 6.42
C GLY A 241 -11.60 13.20 6.46
N ALA A 242 -11.01 12.84 5.32
CA ALA A 242 -9.57 12.67 5.21
C ALA A 242 -8.79 13.96 5.53
N LEU A 243 -9.29 15.10 5.06
CA LEU A 243 -8.73 16.42 5.38
C LEU A 243 -8.81 16.72 6.88
N LEU A 244 -9.95 16.44 7.52
CA LEU A 244 -10.10 16.60 8.98
C LEU A 244 -9.11 15.73 9.75
N VAL A 245 -8.91 14.48 9.35
CA VAL A 245 -7.92 13.57 9.94
C VAL A 245 -6.51 14.15 9.83
N VAL A 246 -6.14 14.68 8.65
CA VAL A 246 -4.84 15.32 8.43
C VAL A 246 -4.67 16.56 9.31
N LEU A 247 -5.67 17.44 9.34
CA LEU A 247 -5.62 18.69 10.12
C LEU A 247 -5.49 18.40 11.62
N MET A 248 -6.32 17.49 12.15
CA MET A 248 -6.26 17.12 13.58
C MET A 248 -5.02 16.28 13.91
N GLY A 249 -4.45 15.57 12.92
CA GLY A 249 -3.19 14.87 13.08
C GLY A 249 -1.98 15.78 13.09
N ALA A 250 -1.97 16.81 12.25
CA ALA A 250 -0.89 17.80 12.19
C ALA A 250 -0.96 18.84 13.34
N MET A 251 -2.16 19.12 13.83
CA MET A 251 -2.40 20.11 14.89
C MET A 251 -3.17 19.48 16.07
N PRO A 252 -2.47 18.85 17.03
CA PRO A 252 -3.11 18.22 18.21
C PRO A 252 -4.02 19.17 19.00
N SER A 253 -3.75 20.48 18.96
CA SER A 253 -4.57 21.52 19.61
C SER A 253 -6.00 21.64 19.06
N LEU A 254 -6.28 21.11 17.87
CA LEU A 254 -7.63 21.05 17.30
C LEU A 254 -8.45 19.88 17.85
N ARG A 255 -7.80 18.90 18.48
CA ARG A 255 -8.48 17.76 19.08
C ARG A 255 -9.13 18.15 20.43
N PRO A 256 -10.33 17.61 20.72
CA PRO A 256 -10.95 17.82 22.03
C PRO A 256 -10.03 17.39 23.18
N VAL A 257 -10.07 18.15 24.26
CA VAL A 257 -9.25 17.88 25.45
C VAL A 257 -10.11 17.20 26.51
N PHE A 258 -9.66 16.04 26.98
CA PHE A 258 -10.25 15.27 28.08
C PHE A 258 -9.17 15.03 29.13
N ASP A 259 -9.50 15.23 30.40
CA ASP A 259 -8.57 15.06 31.53
C ASP A 259 -7.21 15.78 31.34
N GLY A 260 -7.24 16.96 30.71
CA GLY A 260 -6.04 17.79 30.45
C GLY A 260 -5.16 17.30 29.28
N LYS A 261 -5.57 16.29 28.53
CA LYS A 261 -4.84 15.76 27.37
C LYS A 261 -5.69 15.83 26.10
N PRO A 262 -5.11 16.16 24.94
CA PRO A 262 -5.81 16.05 23.66
C PRO A 262 -6.23 14.59 23.42
N MET A 263 -7.41 14.40 22.81
CA MET A 263 -7.87 13.08 22.36
C MET A 263 -6.77 12.39 21.51
N GLY A 264 -6.50 11.11 21.77
CA GLY A 264 -5.53 10.31 21.00
C GLY A 264 -5.92 10.22 19.53
N MET A 265 -4.92 10.05 18.66
CA MET A 265 -5.14 10.03 17.21
C MET A 265 -6.00 8.84 16.77
N ALA A 266 -5.89 7.69 17.45
CA ALA A 266 -6.72 6.52 17.19
C ALA A 266 -8.21 6.86 17.26
N HIS A 267 -8.68 7.36 18.39
CA HIS A 267 -10.07 7.74 18.59
C HIS A 267 -10.50 8.86 17.64
N THR A 268 -9.59 9.82 17.33
CA THR A 268 -9.87 10.90 16.39
C THR A 268 -10.20 10.34 14.99
N ILE A 269 -9.38 9.41 14.48
CA ILE A 269 -9.60 8.75 13.18
C ILE A 269 -10.89 7.94 13.20
N GLU A 270 -11.10 7.14 14.25
CA GLU A 270 -12.28 6.27 14.40
C GLU A 270 -13.57 7.09 14.34
N ILE A 271 -13.67 8.13 15.17
CA ILE A 271 -14.87 8.96 15.27
C ILE A 271 -15.13 9.72 13.95
N ILE A 272 -14.12 10.38 13.38
CA ILE A 272 -14.27 11.12 12.12
C ILE A 272 -14.71 10.16 11.01
N MET A 273 -14.00 9.07 10.81
CA MET A 273 -14.27 8.21 9.65
C MET A 273 -15.59 7.46 9.76
N LEU A 274 -15.99 7.00 10.96
CA LEU A 274 -17.34 6.43 11.16
C LEU A 274 -18.44 7.48 10.92
N SER A 275 -18.22 8.71 11.38
CA SER A 275 -19.17 9.82 11.13
C SER A 275 -19.31 10.13 9.65
N ILE A 276 -18.19 10.15 8.91
CA ILE A 276 -18.20 10.33 7.45
C ILE A 276 -18.92 9.18 6.75
N GLY A 277 -18.68 7.95 7.18
CA GLY A 277 -19.42 6.77 6.67
C GLY A 277 -20.92 6.93 6.87
N ALA A 278 -21.34 7.34 8.06
CA ALA A 278 -22.76 7.60 8.37
C ALA A 278 -23.34 8.73 7.51
N LEU A 279 -22.61 9.84 7.33
CA LEU A 279 -23.05 10.96 6.47
C LEU A 279 -23.18 10.51 5.01
N ILE A 280 -22.27 9.69 4.48
CA ILE A 280 -22.37 9.13 3.13
C ILE A 280 -23.61 8.26 3.01
N ILE A 281 -23.86 7.37 3.97
CA ILE A 281 -25.03 6.48 3.97
C ILE A 281 -26.33 7.30 4.01
N LEU A 282 -26.41 8.31 4.86
CA LEU A 282 -27.60 9.17 4.99
C LEU A 282 -27.89 10.00 3.74
N THR A 283 -26.84 10.58 3.15
CA THR A 283 -26.99 11.52 2.02
C THR A 283 -27.05 10.85 0.66
N CYS A 284 -26.25 9.80 0.47
CA CYS A 284 -26.12 9.11 -0.82
C CYS A 284 -27.00 7.84 -0.90
N LYS A 285 -27.45 7.31 0.23
CA LYS A 285 -28.31 6.12 0.36
C LYS A 285 -27.86 4.92 -0.48
N PRO A 286 -26.56 4.53 -0.40
CA PRO A 286 -26.11 3.30 -1.04
C PRO A 286 -26.82 2.09 -0.44
N ASP A 287 -26.94 1.00 -1.23
CA ASP A 287 -27.43 -0.26 -0.66
C ASP A 287 -26.43 -0.77 0.40
N GLY A 288 -26.92 -0.99 1.63
CA GLY A 288 -26.10 -1.44 2.75
C GLY A 288 -25.44 -2.79 2.49
N THR A 289 -26.05 -3.67 1.69
CA THR A 289 -25.46 -4.96 1.33
C THR A 289 -24.30 -4.81 0.35
N GLU A 290 -24.34 -3.82 -0.54
CA GLU A 290 -23.26 -3.53 -1.48
C GLU A 290 -22.02 -2.91 -0.80
N ILE A 291 -22.19 -2.23 0.32
CA ILE A 291 -21.07 -1.69 1.10
C ILE A 291 -20.10 -2.81 1.51
N THR A 292 -20.65 -3.91 2.04
CA THR A 292 -19.85 -5.04 2.53
C THR A 292 -19.33 -5.96 1.43
N LYS A 293 -19.93 -5.92 0.24
CA LYS A 293 -19.48 -6.69 -0.94
C LYS A 293 -18.41 -5.95 -1.75
N GLY A 294 -18.19 -4.67 -1.48
CA GLY A 294 -17.22 -3.85 -2.20
C GLY A 294 -15.77 -4.34 -2.04
N SER A 295 -14.97 -4.14 -3.08
CA SER A 295 -13.54 -4.53 -3.08
C SER A 295 -12.74 -3.82 -1.98
N VAL A 296 -13.09 -2.59 -1.65
CA VAL A 296 -12.46 -1.80 -0.58
C VAL A 296 -12.71 -2.43 0.78
N PHE A 297 -13.96 -2.84 1.06
CA PHE A 297 -14.30 -3.53 2.31
C PHE A 297 -13.55 -4.85 2.46
N HIS A 298 -13.55 -5.68 1.42
CA HIS A 298 -12.84 -6.96 1.43
C HIS A 298 -11.33 -6.79 1.62
N ALA A 299 -10.73 -5.80 0.96
CA ALA A 299 -9.30 -5.53 1.11
C ALA A 299 -8.94 -5.06 2.53
N GLY A 300 -9.74 -4.15 3.08
CA GLY A 300 -9.56 -3.64 4.43
C GLY A 300 -9.73 -4.72 5.49
N MET A 301 -10.77 -5.54 5.40
CA MET A 301 -10.98 -6.65 6.34
C MET A 301 -9.89 -7.71 6.26
N ARG A 302 -9.36 -8.00 5.07
CA ARG A 302 -8.17 -8.87 4.95
C ARG A 302 -6.96 -8.29 5.67
N ALA A 303 -6.74 -6.98 5.58
CA ALA A 303 -5.65 -6.31 6.30
C ALA A 303 -5.83 -6.40 7.82
N VAL A 304 -7.04 -6.15 8.33
CA VAL A 304 -7.37 -6.29 9.76
C VAL A 304 -7.08 -7.71 10.25
N ILE A 305 -7.59 -8.73 9.54
CA ILE A 305 -7.39 -10.14 9.92
C ILE A 305 -5.90 -10.54 9.85
N ALA A 306 -5.17 -10.05 8.84
CA ALA A 306 -3.73 -10.30 8.72
C ALA A 306 -2.96 -9.69 9.91
N ILE A 307 -3.27 -8.43 10.27
CA ILE A 307 -2.66 -7.76 11.43
C ILE A 307 -3.01 -8.52 12.71
N PHE A 308 -4.28 -8.90 12.91
CA PHE A 308 -4.73 -9.67 14.05
C PHE A 308 -3.90 -10.94 14.26
N GLY A 309 -3.66 -11.74 13.20
CA GLY A 309 -2.92 -12.98 13.35
C GLY A 309 -1.40 -12.83 13.33
N ILE A 310 -0.85 -12.24 12.27
CA ILE A 310 0.61 -12.22 12.06
C ILE A 310 1.32 -11.24 13.00
N ALA A 311 0.76 -10.04 13.24
CA ALA A 311 1.40 -9.12 14.16
C ALA A 311 1.41 -9.69 15.59
N TRP A 312 0.29 -10.25 16.02
CA TRP A 312 0.20 -10.89 17.35
C TRP A 312 1.19 -12.04 17.50
N LEU A 313 1.34 -12.90 16.49
CA LEU A 313 2.34 -13.97 16.47
C LEU A 313 3.77 -13.41 16.53
N GLY A 314 4.08 -12.40 15.70
CA GLY A 314 5.39 -11.76 15.65
C GLY A 314 5.76 -11.10 16.97
N ASP A 315 4.86 -10.30 17.53
CA ASP A 315 5.06 -9.63 18.81
C ASP A 315 5.26 -10.63 19.96
N THR A 316 4.54 -11.73 19.95
CA THR A 316 4.70 -12.80 20.96
C THR A 316 6.10 -13.39 20.92
N LEU A 317 6.60 -13.74 19.74
CA LEU A 317 7.97 -14.24 19.59
C LEU A 317 9.01 -13.20 20.01
N MET A 318 8.85 -11.95 19.54
CA MET A 318 9.79 -10.86 19.82
C MET A 318 9.85 -10.53 21.31
N GLN A 319 8.73 -10.44 22.01
CA GLN A 319 8.71 -10.19 23.46
C GLN A 319 9.38 -11.31 24.25
N ALA A 320 9.18 -12.57 23.83
CA ALA A 320 9.80 -13.71 24.48
C ALA A 320 11.33 -13.76 24.34
N HIS A 321 11.85 -13.23 23.24
CA HIS A 321 13.28 -13.28 22.89
C HIS A 321 13.95 -11.91 22.75
N MET A 322 13.37 -10.87 23.33
CA MET A 322 13.81 -9.47 23.15
C MET A 322 15.29 -9.28 23.45
N GLU A 323 15.82 -9.88 24.51
CA GLU A 323 17.22 -9.74 24.88
C GLU A 323 18.19 -10.40 23.86
N GLU A 324 17.79 -11.56 23.32
CA GLU A 324 18.58 -12.23 22.28
C GLU A 324 18.60 -11.40 20.99
N VAL A 325 17.44 -10.86 20.60
CA VAL A 325 17.30 -10.04 19.39
C VAL A 325 18.09 -8.74 19.53
N LYS A 326 17.96 -8.05 20.67
CA LYS A 326 18.75 -6.84 20.96
C LYS A 326 20.27 -7.11 20.89
N GLY A 327 20.71 -8.22 21.48
CA GLY A 327 22.13 -8.60 21.45
C GLY A 327 22.69 -8.82 20.06
N LEU A 328 21.87 -9.35 19.13
CA LEU A 328 22.27 -9.60 17.74
C LEU A 328 22.32 -8.33 16.88
N VAL A 329 21.32 -7.47 17.05
CA VAL A 329 21.11 -6.34 16.14
C VAL A 329 21.74 -5.07 16.68
N LYS A 330 22.15 -5.05 17.97
CA LYS A 330 22.71 -3.88 18.64
C LYS A 330 23.81 -3.22 17.82
N GLY A 331 24.82 -3.97 17.42
CA GLY A 331 25.93 -3.42 16.63
C GLY A 331 25.52 -2.89 15.27
N LEU A 332 24.57 -3.53 14.61
CA LEU A 332 24.07 -3.10 13.30
C LEU A 332 23.18 -1.86 13.43
N VAL A 333 22.27 -1.83 14.40
CA VAL A 333 21.39 -0.68 14.65
C VAL A 333 22.16 0.54 15.12
N GLU A 334 23.18 0.35 15.96
CA GLU A 334 24.04 1.46 16.45
C GLU A 334 24.89 2.07 15.33
N THR A 335 25.38 1.26 14.38
CA THR A 335 26.27 1.74 13.31
C THR A 335 25.52 2.13 12.04
N ALA A 336 24.42 1.44 11.72
CA ALA A 336 23.71 1.63 10.46
C ALA A 336 22.19 1.35 10.62
N PRO A 337 21.44 2.16 11.40
CA PRO A 337 20.02 1.91 11.69
C PRO A 337 19.13 1.90 10.44
N TRP A 338 19.55 2.58 9.36
CA TRP A 338 18.86 2.56 8.07
C TRP A 338 18.79 1.16 7.42
N THR A 339 19.67 0.22 7.82
CA THR A 339 19.64 -1.17 7.31
C THR A 339 18.37 -1.91 7.71
N PHE A 340 17.60 -1.39 8.66
CA PHE A 340 16.27 -1.90 8.99
C PHE A 340 15.31 -1.87 7.77
N ALA A 341 15.58 -1.01 6.78
CA ALA A 341 14.91 -1.03 5.49
C ALA A 341 14.94 -2.41 4.81
N LEU A 342 16.04 -3.15 4.96
CA LEU A 342 16.15 -4.49 4.36
C LEU A 342 15.18 -5.47 5.02
N ALA A 343 15.00 -5.41 6.33
CA ALA A 343 14.04 -6.26 7.03
C ALA A 343 12.60 -5.95 6.59
N LEU A 344 12.25 -4.65 6.50
CA LEU A 344 10.95 -4.20 5.98
C LEU A 344 10.73 -4.69 4.54
N PHE A 345 11.74 -4.53 3.69
CA PHE A 345 11.68 -4.96 2.29
C PHE A 345 11.45 -6.47 2.18
N VAL A 346 12.29 -7.27 2.82
CA VAL A 346 12.20 -8.75 2.74
C VAL A 346 10.86 -9.25 3.26
N LEU A 347 10.40 -8.74 4.40
CA LEU A 347 9.10 -9.15 4.93
C LEU A 347 7.96 -8.74 3.99
N SER A 348 7.99 -7.54 3.43
CA SER A 348 6.95 -7.07 2.51
C SER A 348 6.87 -7.87 1.21
N VAL A 349 8.00 -8.40 0.71
CA VAL A 349 8.02 -9.35 -0.42
C VAL A 349 7.25 -10.62 -0.11
N LEU A 350 7.33 -11.11 1.13
CA LEU A 350 6.68 -12.36 1.54
C LEU A 350 5.20 -12.17 1.87
N VAL A 351 4.86 -11.05 2.52
CA VAL A 351 3.52 -10.82 3.09
C VAL A 351 2.57 -10.13 2.12
N ASN A 352 3.08 -9.40 1.13
CA ASN A 352 2.29 -8.58 0.19
C ASN A 352 1.28 -7.63 0.88
N SER A 353 1.64 -7.11 2.05
CA SER A 353 0.81 -6.20 2.85
C SER A 353 1.66 -5.20 3.62
N GLN A 354 1.57 -3.92 3.27
CA GLN A 354 2.29 -2.85 3.95
C GLN A 354 1.87 -2.72 5.41
N GLY A 355 0.56 -2.76 5.69
CA GLY A 355 0.03 -2.67 7.05
C GLY A 355 0.51 -3.83 7.94
N ALA A 356 0.48 -5.07 7.44
CA ALA A 356 0.97 -6.22 8.19
C ALA A 356 2.50 -6.16 8.40
N THR A 357 3.26 -5.68 7.41
CA THR A 357 4.71 -5.49 7.55
C THR A 357 5.05 -4.47 8.62
N VAL A 358 4.33 -3.32 8.63
CA VAL A 358 4.47 -2.30 9.68
C VAL A 358 4.12 -2.89 11.04
N ALA A 359 2.95 -3.50 11.17
CA ALA A 359 2.47 -4.05 12.44
C ALA A 359 3.43 -5.11 13.01
N THR A 360 4.15 -5.84 12.15
CA THR A 360 5.11 -6.86 12.58
C THR A 360 6.48 -6.28 12.94
N LEU A 361 6.98 -5.30 12.19
CA LEU A 361 8.38 -4.87 12.34
C LEU A 361 8.57 -3.53 13.06
N PHE A 362 7.60 -2.60 13.01
CA PHE A 362 7.77 -1.32 13.70
C PHE A 362 7.91 -1.45 15.23
N PRO A 363 7.11 -2.28 15.92
CA PRO A 363 7.34 -2.55 17.34
C PRO A 363 8.76 -3.05 17.63
N LEU A 364 9.29 -3.94 16.77
CA LEU A 364 10.66 -4.41 16.88
C LEU A 364 11.68 -3.26 16.67
N GLY A 365 11.51 -2.44 15.63
CA GLY A 365 12.39 -1.30 15.38
C GLY A 365 12.45 -0.35 16.57
N ILE A 366 11.31 -0.04 17.17
CA ILE A 366 11.18 0.78 18.39
C ILE A 366 11.91 0.12 19.58
N ALA A 367 11.66 -1.17 19.80
CA ALA A 367 12.29 -1.92 20.89
C ALA A 367 13.81 -2.05 20.75
N LEU A 368 14.33 -2.02 19.51
CA LEU A 368 15.76 -1.96 19.21
C LEU A 368 16.35 -0.56 19.38
N GLY A 369 15.55 0.45 19.67
CA GLY A 369 15.98 1.83 19.86
C GLY A 369 16.32 2.57 18.56
N ILE A 370 15.75 2.13 17.41
CA ILE A 370 15.90 2.86 16.15
C ILE A 370 15.20 4.22 16.28
N PRO A 371 15.87 5.35 15.98
CA PRO A 371 15.26 6.67 16.05
C PRO A 371 13.99 6.75 15.19
N PRO A 372 12.90 7.38 15.69
CA PRO A 372 11.65 7.54 14.93
C PRO A 372 11.85 8.16 13.53
N ALA A 373 12.72 9.15 13.40
CA ALA A 373 13.06 9.77 12.12
C ALA A 373 13.60 8.74 11.11
N ILE A 374 14.46 7.82 11.55
CA ILE A 374 14.96 6.75 10.68
C ILE A 374 13.86 5.77 10.32
N LEU A 375 13.00 5.38 11.28
CA LEU A 375 11.86 4.49 10.99
C LEU A 375 10.94 5.09 9.92
N ILE A 376 10.66 6.40 9.99
CA ILE A 376 9.87 7.11 8.99
C ILE A 376 10.63 7.19 7.66
N GLY A 377 11.91 7.51 7.70
CA GLY A 377 12.76 7.60 6.50
C GLY A 377 12.82 6.29 5.71
N VAL A 378 12.85 5.15 6.41
CA VAL A 378 12.88 3.81 5.79
C VAL A 378 11.50 3.20 5.58
N PHE A 379 10.43 3.86 5.98
CA PHE A 379 9.07 3.33 5.91
C PHE A 379 8.65 2.90 4.51
N VAL A 380 9.11 3.59 3.47
CA VAL A 380 8.82 3.22 2.08
C VAL A 380 9.26 1.79 1.73
N ALA A 381 10.21 1.21 2.48
CA ALA A 381 10.71 -0.14 2.24
C ALA A 381 9.67 -1.26 2.46
N VAL A 382 8.51 -0.95 3.05
CA VAL A 382 7.36 -1.90 3.13
C VAL A 382 6.72 -2.20 1.77
N ASN A 383 7.25 -1.68 0.67
CA ASN A 383 6.72 -1.82 -0.69
C ASN A 383 7.53 -2.80 -1.55
N GLY A 384 8.04 -3.90 -1.00
CA GLY A 384 8.86 -4.89 -1.71
C GLY A 384 8.09 -5.89 -2.59
N TYR A 385 6.75 -5.91 -2.55
CA TYR A 385 5.90 -6.91 -3.23
C TYR A 385 6.01 -6.93 -4.77
N PHE A 386 6.72 -5.98 -5.38
CA PHE A 386 7.05 -6.05 -6.80
C PHE A 386 8.20 -7.02 -7.09
N PHE A 387 9.01 -7.39 -6.09
CA PHE A 387 10.22 -8.20 -6.27
C PHE A 387 9.90 -9.61 -6.78
N ILE A 388 8.83 -10.21 -6.27
CA ILE A 388 8.24 -11.43 -6.83
C ILE A 388 6.93 -11.03 -7.50
N PRO A 389 6.76 -11.24 -8.82
CA PRO A 389 5.63 -10.70 -9.58
C PRO A 389 4.34 -11.54 -9.39
N ASN A 390 3.96 -11.82 -8.15
CA ASN A 390 2.76 -12.56 -7.76
C ASN A 390 1.63 -11.65 -7.21
N TYR A 391 1.88 -10.35 -7.13
CA TYR A 391 0.92 -9.40 -6.60
C TYR A 391 -0.17 -9.07 -7.63
N GLY A 392 -1.43 -8.96 -7.19
CA GLY A 392 -2.59 -8.84 -8.06
C GLY A 392 -2.51 -7.72 -9.12
N PRO A 393 -2.20 -6.46 -8.79
CA PRO A 393 -2.04 -5.38 -9.76
C PRO A 393 -0.96 -5.64 -10.82
N ILE A 394 0.10 -6.37 -10.47
CA ILE A 394 1.15 -6.77 -11.42
C ILE A 394 0.59 -7.74 -12.46
N ILE A 395 -0.10 -8.79 -12.00
CA ILE A 395 -0.72 -9.78 -12.87
C ILE A 395 -1.76 -9.13 -13.78
N ALA A 396 -2.65 -8.30 -13.19
CA ALA A 396 -3.66 -7.59 -13.96
C ALA A 396 -3.05 -6.65 -15.04
N SER A 397 -1.92 -6.01 -14.76
CA SER A 397 -1.22 -5.17 -15.76
C SER A 397 -0.74 -5.98 -16.96
N ILE A 398 -0.26 -7.21 -16.72
CA ILE A 398 0.19 -8.11 -17.79
C ILE A 398 -1.00 -8.54 -18.63
N ASP A 399 -2.14 -8.85 -17.99
CA ASP A 399 -3.35 -9.29 -18.69
C ASP A 399 -4.00 -8.17 -19.52
N PHE A 400 -3.95 -6.92 -19.02
CA PHE A 400 -4.51 -5.77 -19.73
C PHE A 400 -3.63 -5.28 -20.89
N ASP A 401 -2.34 -5.61 -20.91
CA ASP A 401 -1.44 -5.21 -22.01
C ASP A 401 -1.54 -6.17 -23.21
N THR A 402 -2.45 -5.88 -24.11
CA THR A 402 -2.63 -6.65 -25.35
C THR A 402 -1.37 -6.65 -26.25
N THR A 403 -0.48 -5.65 -26.10
CA THR A 403 0.76 -5.58 -26.92
C THR A 403 1.80 -6.62 -26.50
N GLY A 404 1.72 -7.16 -25.27
CA GLY A 404 2.64 -8.14 -24.71
C GLY A 404 3.98 -7.56 -24.28
N THR A 405 4.09 -6.24 -24.22
CA THR A 405 5.32 -5.57 -23.76
C THR A 405 5.46 -5.67 -22.23
N THR A 406 4.33 -5.62 -21.50
CA THR A 406 4.30 -5.86 -20.03
C THR A 406 4.24 -7.35 -19.78
N ARG A 407 5.29 -7.91 -19.16
CA ARG A 407 5.44 -9.36 -19.07
C ARG A 407 6.26 -9.83 -17.88
N ILE A 408 6.11 -11.13 -17.56
CA ILE A 408 7.09 -11.91 -16.81
C ILE A 408 7.92 -12.67 -17.84
N GLY A 409 9.25 -12.50 -17.81
CA GLY A 409 10.16 -13.19 -18.72
C GLY A 409 10.39 -14.66 -18.32
N LYS A 410 11.36 -15.29 -18.97
CA LYS A 410 11.69 -16.72 -18.76
C LYS A 410 12.03 -17.06 -17.30
N TYR A 411 12.62 -16.11 -16.59
CA TYR A 411 12.98 -16.23 -15.18
C TYR A 411 12.11 -15.30 -14.34
N ILE A 412 11.75 -15.71 -13.12
CA ILE A 412 10.87 -14.99 -12.20
C ILE A 412 11.32 -13.53 -11.96
N PHE A 413 12.62 -13.27 -11.91
CA PHE A 413 13.18 -11.93 -11.68
C PHE A 413 13.30 -11.07 -12.94
N ASN A 414 13.08 -11.66 -14.12
CA ASN A 414 13.10 -10.93 -15.38
C ASN A 414 11.69 -10.52 -15.80
N HIS A 415 11.14 -9.53 -15.11
CA HIS A 415 9.79 -9.01 -15.36
C HIS A 415 9.79 -7.48 -15.44
N SER A 416 8.76 -6.93 -16.06
CA SER A 416 8.59 -5.51 -16.35
C SER A 416 8.58 -4.59 -15.13
N PHE A 417 8.36 -5.11 -13.94
CA PHE A 417 8.24 -4.34 -12.70
C PHE A 417 9.53 -4.33 -11.87
N MET A 418 10.51 -5.19 -12.16
CA MET A 418 11.73 -5.30 -11.35
C MET A 418 12.53 -4.00 -11.36
N LEU A 419 12.94 -3.53 -12.53
CA LEU A 419 13.73 -2.30 -12.64
C LEU A 419 12.95 -1.06 -12.18
N PRO A 420 11.68 -0.83 -12.61
CA PRO A 420 10.86 0.27 -12.10
C PRO A 420 10.71 0.26 -10.59
N GLY A 421 10.48 -0.92 -9.99
CA GLY A 421 10.34 -1.06 -8.54
C GLY A 421 11.63 -0.78 -7.78
N LEU A 422 12.76 -1.34 -8.22
CA LEU A 422 14.05 -1.11 -7.57
C LEU A 422 14.50 0.35 -7.66
N LEU A 423 14.31 1.00 -8.82
CA LEU A 423 14.61 2.42 -8.98
C LEU A 423 13.73 3.28 -8.07
N SER A 424 12.41 3.02 -8.06
CA SER A 424 11.49 3.74 -7.19
C SER A 424 11.85 3.54 -5.72
N MET A 425 12.17 2.31 -5.31
CA MET A 425 12.59 1.99 -3.95
C MET A 425 13.87 2.75 -3.57
N ALA A 426 14.90 2.71 -4.40
CA ALA A 426 16.16 3.37 -4.12
C ALA A 426 15.99 4.90 -4.00
N PHE A 427 15.29 5.54 -4.93
CA PHE A 427 15.06 6.98 -4.87
C PHE A 427 14.16 7.39 -3.72
N CYS A 428 13.04 6.69 -3.50
CA CYS A 428 12.12 7.02 -2.40
C CYS A 428 12.79 6.80 -1.03
N LEU A 429 13.60 5.75 -0.87
CA LEU A 429 14.36 5.49 0.34
C LEU A 429 15.41 6.58 0.58
N GLY A 430 16.16 6.96 -0.46
CA GLY A 430 17.15 8.04 -0.39
C GLY A 430 16.52 9.37 0.01
N PHE A 431 15.43 9.77 -0.64
CA PHE A 431 14.69 10.99 -0.28
C PHE A 431 14.01 10.86 1.09
N GLY A 432 13.50 9.68 1.45
CA GLY A 432 12.89 9.43 2.76
C GLY A 432 13.88 9.67 3.91
N LEU A 433 15.06 9.09 3.82
CA LEU A 433 16.14 9.31 4.79
C LEU A 433 16.62 10.76 4.80
N LEU A 434 16.76 11.38 3.63
CA LEU A 434 17.16 12.78 3.51
C LEU A 434 16.15 13.71 4.20
N PHE A 435 14.86 13.58 3.87
CA PHE A 435 13.84 14.44 4.45
C PHE A 435 13.59 14.15 5.93
N ALA A 436 13.65 12.89 6.35
CA ALA A 436 13.57 12.57 7.78
C ALA A 436 14.69 13.21 8.59
N ASN A 437 15.92 13.25 8.06
CA ASN A 437 17.05 13.86 8.73
C ASN A 437 17.03 15.41 8.74
N ILE A 438 16.29 16.03 7.79
CA ILE A 438 16.23 17.50 7.70
C ILE A 438 15.01 18.05 8.45
N LEU A 439 13.89 17.31 8.48
CA LEU A 439 12.60 17.81 8.91
C LEU A 439 12.19 17.31 10.30
N LEU A 440 12.77 16.19 10.76
CA LEU A 440 12.52 15.58 12.07
C LEU A 440 13.78 15.58 12.94
#